data_7f033150bf08afefaec21a018cbd3ff8
#
_entry.id   7f033150bf08afefaec21a018cbd3ff8
#
_cell.length_a   1.000
_cell.length_b   1.000
_cell.length_c   1.000
_cell.angle_alpha   90.00
_cell.angle_beta   90.00
_cell.angle_gamma   90.00
#
_symmetry.space_group_name_H-M   'P 1'
#
loop_
_entity.id
_entity.type
_entity.pdbx_description
1 polymer ?
#
loop_
_entity_poly.entity_id
_entity_poly.type
_entity_poly.pdbx_seq_one_letter_code
_entity_poly.pdbx_strand_id
1 'polypeptide(L)'
;MYLNCHSYYSLRYGALSLDQLIDGALRNDMDTIALTDINNTTALPEFVFLARSKGLKPVGGADIRKGNRRIAVCIARNNNGLREINSFLSDIAINGRKHDAIPDFDNAYVIFPAGCVPDRPLKENEYVGVALWQNHLLPLLIAKYCIAKILVLHSLSVGSDESYELHRHLR
;
A
#
# COMPACT_ATOMS: atom_id res chain seq x y z
N MET A 1 10.25 8.17 -0.37
CA MET A 1 9.52 6.98 -0.87
C MET A 1 8.04 7.10 -0.61
N TYR A 2 7.18 6.89 -1.60
CA TYR A 2 5.75 6.67 -1.41
C TYR A 2 5.49 5.20 -1.10
N LEU A 3 4.76 4.94 0.00
CA LEU A 3 4.48 3.58 0.51
C LEU A 3 3.20 2.97 -0.06
N ASN A 4 2.34 3.77 -0.71
CA ASN A 4 1.03 3.33 -1.17
C ASN A 4 0.69 3.94 -2.53
N CYS A 5 1.21 3.31 -3.59
CA CYS A 5 0.96 3.70 -4.97
C CYS A 5 0.07 2.68 -5.66
N HIS A 6 -0.94 3.18 -6.36
CA HIS A 6 -1.89 2.37 -7.12
C HIS A 6 -1.73 2.62 -8.61
N SER A 7 -1.57 1.55 -9.37
CA SER A 7 -1.64 1.57 -10.82
C SER A 7 -3.07 1.31 -11.32
N TYR A 8 -3.28 1.37 -12.63
CA TYR A 8 -4.56 0.99 -13.27
C TYR A 8 -4.93 -0.49 -13.06
N TYR A 9 -4.01 -1.33 -12.55
CA TYR A 9 -4.34 -2.68 -12.09
C TYR A 9 -5.18 -2.70 -10.80
N SER A 10 -5.25 -1.58 -10.07
CA SER A 10 -6.26 -1.34 -9.03
C SER A 10 -7.58 -1.00 -9.70
N LEU A 11 -8.30 -2.02 -10.21
CA LEU A 11 -9.51 -1.87 -11.01
C LEU A 11 -10.52 -0.92 -10.36
N ARG A 12 -11.08 0.00 -11.14
CA ARG A 12 -12.05 1.03 -10.73
C ARG A 12 -11.48 2.04 -9.72
N TYR A 13 -10.16 2.10 -9.52
CA TYR A 13 -9.55 2.99 -8.54
C TYR A 13 -8.28 3.68 -9.06
N GLY A 14 -7.30 2.93 -9.56
CA GLY A 14 -6.05 3.48 -10.07
C GLY A 14 -6.21 4.03 -11.50
N ALA A 15 -5.67 5.21 -11.74
CA ALA A 15 -5.70 5.88 -13.05
C ALA A 15 -4.31 6.11 -13.64
N LEU A 16 -3.25 5.64 -12.97
CA LEU A 16 -1.86 5.81 -13.40
C LEU A 16 -1.30 4.53 -14.03
N SER A 17 -0.56 4.68 -15.12
CA SER A 17 0.26 3.60 -15.65
C SER A 17 1.50 3.36 -14.79
N LEU A 18 2.15 2.21 -14.96
CA LEU A 18 3.41 1.91 -14.28
C LEU A 18 4.50 2.92 -14.64
N ASP A 19 4.59 3.32 -15.93
CA ASP A 19 5.54 4.34 -16.37
C ASP A 19 5.27 5.70 -15.71
N GLN A 20 4.01 6.13 -15.64
CA GLN A 20 3.65 7.39 -14.97
C GLN A 20 4.03 7.40 -13.49
N LEU A 21 3.86 6.27 -12.78
CA LEU A 21 4.28 6.13 -11.39
C LEU A 21 5.81 6.21 -11.25
N ILE A 22 6.54 5.50 -12.11
CA ILE A 22 7.99 5.45 -12.12
C ILE A 22 8.57 6.83 -12.47
N ASP A 23 8.07 7.47 -13.55
CA ASP A 23 8.51 8.79 -13.95
C ASP A 23 8.17 9.86 -12.92
N GLY A 24 7.04 9.70 -12.22
CA GLY A 24 6.67 10.53 -11.07
C GLY A 24 7.68 10.42 -9.92
N ALA A 25 8.14 9.22 -9.61
CA ALA A 25 9.17 9.00 -8.60
C ALA A 25 10.51 9.65 -9.00
N LEU A 26 10.93 9.47 -10.25
CA LEU A 26 12.17 10.06 -10.77
C LEU A 26 12.13 11.59 -10.76
N ARG A 27 11.00 12.20 -11.16
CA ARG A 27 10.84 13.67 -11.11
C ARG A 27 10.89 14.25 -9.70
N ASN A 28 10.65 13.44 -8.67
CA ASN A 28 10.73 13.83 -7.27
C ASN A 28 12.01 13.32 -6.58
N ASP A 29 13.06 13.03 -7.35
CA ASP A 29 14.38 12.58 -6.86
C ASP A 29 14.29 11.38 -5.89
N MET A 30 13.35 10.47 -6.15
CA MET A 30 13.20 9.25 -5.36
C MET A 30 14.06 8.14 -5.94
N ASP A 31 14.73 7.40 -5.08
CA ASP A 31 15.49 6.19 -5.40
C ASP A 31 14.68 4.90 -5.25
N THR A 32 13.54 4.99 -4.56
CA THR A 32 12.71 3.85 -4.15
C THR A 32 11.23 4.17 -4.33
N ILE A 33 10.47 3.23 -4.89
CA ILE A 33 9.02 3.33 -5.04
C ILE A 33 8.34 2.01 -4.67
N ALA A 34 7.22 2.08 -3.95
CA ALA A 34 6.39 0.91 -3.63
C ALA A 34 5.16 0.86 -4.54
N LEU A 35 4.87 -0.31 -5.12
CA LEU A 35 3.59 -0.58 -5.76
C LEU A 35 2.73 -1.46 -4.84
N THR A 36 1.54 -0.97 -4.50
CA THR A 36 0.61 -1.62 -3.57
C THR A 36 -0.80 -1.55 -4.13
N ASP A 37 -1.04 -2.22 -5.25
CA ASP A 37 -2.36 -2.26 -5.87
C ASP A 37 -3.40 -2.89 -4.93
N ILE A 38 -4.67 -2.50 -5.11
CA ILE A 38 -5.77 -2.90 -4.22
C ILE A 38 -6.09 -4.38 -4.43
N ASN A 39 -5.90 -5.17 -3.36
CA ASN A 39 -6.14 -6.62 -3.33
C ASN A 39 -5.50 -7.37 -4.51
N ASN A 40 -4.38 -6.87 -5.02
CA ASN A 40 -3.79 -7.34 -6.27
C ASN A 40 -2.27 -7.13 -6.26
N THR A 41 -1.56 -8.06 -6.88
CA THR A 41 -0.10 -8.01 -7.07
C THR A 41 0.30 -8.33 -8.51
N THR A 42 -0.65 -8.41 -9.43
CA THR A 42 -0.44 -8.86 -10.82
C THR A 42 0.52 -7.96 -11.59
N ALA A 43 0.54 -6.66 -11.31
CA ALA A 43 1.44 -5.70 -11.96
C ALA A 43 2.90 -5.77 -11.49
N LEU A 44 3.20 -6.45 -10.37
CA LEU A 44 4.53 -6.41 -9.75
C LEU A 44 5.66 -6.91 -10.65
N PRO A 45 5.53 -7.99 -11.45
CA PRO A 45 6.62 -8.44 -12.31
C PRO A 45 7.02 -7.37 -13.35
N GLU A 46 6.04 -6.77 -14.02
CA GLU A 46 6.26 -5.70 -14.99
C GLU A 46 6.82 -4.45 -14.31
N PHE A 47 6.23 -4.05 -13.19
CA PHE A 47 6.70 -2.91 -12.40
C PHE A 47 8.17 -3.06 -11.96
N VAL A 48 8.55 -4.23 -11.45
CA VAL A 48 9.95 -4.50 -11.04
C VAL A 48 10.91 -4.38 -12.21
N PHE A 49 10.53 -4.90 -13.37
CA PHE A 49 11.35 -4.80 -14.58
C PHE A 49 11.52 -3.33 -15.00
N LEU A 50 10.43 -2.59 -15.13
CA LEU A 50 10.44 -1.18 -15.55
C LEU A 50 11.18 -0.28 -14.56
N ALA A 51 10.92 -0.41 -13.26
CA ALA A 51 11.57 0.40 -12.24
C ALA A 51 13.09 0.19 -12.22
N ARG A 52 13.55 -1.06 -12.29
CA ARG A 52 14.97 -1.38 -12.33
C ARG A 52 15.65 -0.88 -13.59
N SER A 53 15.02 -0.95 -14.76
CA SER A 53 15.57 -0.43 -16.02
C SER A 53 15.79 1.08 -15.97
N LYS A 54 15.03 1.79 -15.14
CA LYS A 54 15.17 3.25 -14.91
C LYS A 54 15.99 3.60 -13.65
N GLY A 55 16.63 2.62 -13.02
CA GLY A 55 17.53 2.83 -11.86
C GLY A 55 16.83 2.98 -10.52
N LEU A 56 15.51 2.74 -10.44
CA LEU A 56 14.77 2.77 -9.19
C LEU A 56 14.81 1.42 -8.46
N LYS A 57 14.70 1.47 -7.14
CA LYS A 57 14.53 0.30 -6.28
C LYS A 57 13.03 0.00 -6.12
N PRO A 58 12.50 -1.05 -6.76
CA PRO A 58 11.09 -1.41 -6.61
C PRO A 58 10.84 -2.14 -5.29
N VAL A 59 9.72 -1.81 -4.66
CA VAL A 59 9.20 -2.51 -3.49
C VAL A 59 7.78 -2.98 -3.81
N GLY A 60 7.47 -4.25 -3.53
CA GLY A 60 6.17 -4.84 -3.80
C GLY A 60 5.32 -4.98 -2.54
N GLY A 61 4.01 -4.84 -2.71
CA GLY A 61 3.05 -5.04 -1.65
C GLY A 61 1.61 -5.07 -2.16
N ALA A 62 0.65 -4.89 -1.25
CA ALA A 62 -0.76 -4.76 -1.59
C ALA A 62 -1.50 -3.87 -0.58
N ASP A 63 -2.44 -3.06 -1.07
CA ASP A 63 -3.44 -2.33 -0.26
C ASP A 63 -4.64 -3.27 -0.03
N ILE A 64 -4.72 -3.83 1.16
CA ILE A 64 -5.77 -4.80 1.52
C ILE A 64 -7.04 -4.05 1.89
N ARG A 65 -8.12 -4.34 1.17
CA ARG A 65 -9.43 -3.69 1.38
C ARG A 65 -10.56 -4.69 1.45
N LYS A 66 -11.59 -4.31 2.21
CA LYS A 66 -12.92 -4.93 2.23
C LYS A 66 -13.91 -3.90 1.66
N GLY A 67 -14.33 -4.10 0.42
CA GLY A 67 -15.05 -3.06 -0.31
C GLY A 67 -14.20 -1.78 -0.43
N ASN A 68 -14.77 -0.65 -0.01
CA ASN A 68 -14.05 0.64 -0.04
C ASN A 68 -13.17 0.89 1.21
N ARG A 69 -13.29 0.05 2.25
CA ARG A 69 -12.56 0.23 3.51
C ARG A 69 -11.18 -0.41 3.42
N ARG A 70 -10.12 0.39 3.58
CA ARG A 70 -8.76 -0.11 3.76
C ARG A 70 -8.62 -0.78 5.11
N ILE A 71 -8.08 -2.00 5.13
CA ILE A 71 -7.78 -2.77 6.34
C ILE A 71 -6.31 -2.58 6.72
N ALA A 72 -5.40 -2.73 5.75
CA ALA A 72 -3.98 -2.47 5.93
C ALA A 72 -3.29 -2.28 4.57
N VAL A 73 -2.09 -1.70 4.59
CA VAL A 73 -1.13 -1.78 3.48
C VAL A 73 -0.02 -2.74 3.90
N CYS A 74 0.17 -3.81 3.13
CA CYS A 74 1.19 -4.81 3.37
C CYS A 74 2.33 -4.62 2.39
N ILE A 75 3.58 -4.56 2.88
CA ILE A 75 4.79 -4.32 2.08
C ILE A 75 5.76 -5.47 2.32
N ALA A 76 6.15 -6.17 1.26
CA ALA A 76 7.07 -7.29 1.35
C ALA A 76 8.49 -6.82 1.72
N ARG A 77 9.11 -7.47 2.71
CA ARG A 77 10.52 -7.26 3.08
C ARG A 77 11.46 -8.01 2.13
N ASN A 78 10.98 -9.13 1.60
CA ASN A 78 11.71 -10.02 0.70
C ASN A 78 10.70 -10.90 -0.09
N ASN A 79 11.20 -11.84 -0.89
CA ASN A 79 10.36 -12.74 -1.69
C ASN A 79 9.45 -13.63 -0.83
N ASN A 80 9.83 -13.99 0.40
CA ASN A 80 8.95 -14.73 1.31
C ASN A 80 7.76 -13.88 1.74
N GLY A 81 7.99 -12.60 2.04
CA GLY A 81 6.91 -11.68 2.36
C GLY A 81 5.93 -11.47 1.20
N LEU A 82 6.44 -11.40 -0.03
CA LEU A 82 5.57 -11.33 -1.20
C LEU A 82 4.73 -12.63 -1.35
N ARG A 83 5.33 -13.79 -1.07
CA ARG A 83 4.61 -15.07 -1.07
C ARG A 83 3.53 -15.11 0.02
N GLU A 84 3.81 -14.62 1.23
CA GLU A 84 2.83 -14.51 2.31
C GLU A 84 1.63 -13.65 1.90
N ILE A 85 1.89 -12.46 1.33
CA ILE A 85 0.84 -11.55 0.82
C ILE A 85 0.02 -12.23 -0.28
N ASN A 86 0.67 -12.86 -1.27
CA ASN A 86 0.00 -13.53 -2.37
C ASN A 86 -0.84 -14.73 -1.90
N SER A 87 -0.34 -15.52 -0.96
CA SER A 87 -1.09 -16.63 -0.38
C SER A 87 -2.34 -16.14 0.32
N PHE A 88 -2.25 -15.05 1.07
CA PHE A 88 -3.40 -14.43 1.72
C PHE A 88 -4.42 -13.91 0.72
N LEU A 89 -3.99 -13.18 -0.32
CA LEU A 89 -4.88 -12.69 -1.38
C LEU A 89 -5.57 -13.84 -2.13
N SER A 90 -4.84 -14.92 -2.43
CA SER A 90 -5.37 -16.10 -3.10
C SER A 90 -6.40 -16.84 -2.23
N ASP A 91 -6.12 -16.99 -0.94
CA ASP A 91 -7.06 -17.61 0.01
C ASP A 91 -8.39 -16.85 0.09
N ILE A 92 -8.32 -15.52 0.07
CA ILE A 92 -9.50 -14.67 0.02
C ILE A 92 -10.28 -14.87 -1.30
N ALA A 93 -9.57 -14.86 -2.43
CA ALA A 93 -10.19 -14.95 -3.74
C ALA A 93 -10.84 -16.33 -3.99
N ILE A 94 -10.19 -17.41 -3.52
CA ILE A 94 -10.64 -18.80 -3.76
C ILE A 94 -11.66 -19.24 -2.71
N ASN A 95 -11.41 -18.97 -1.44
CA ASN A 95 -12.20 -19.49 -0.33
C ASN A 95 -13.26 -18.51 0.19
N GLY A 96 -13.35 -17.32 -0.39
CA GLY A 96 -14.31 -16.30 0.03
C GLY A 96 -14.13 -15.85 1.48
N ARG A 97 -12.93 -16.04 2.06
CA ARG A 97 -12.66 -15.61 3.44
C ARG A 97 -12.93 -14.13 3.59
N LYS A 98 -13.60 -13.76 4.65
CA LYS A 98 -13.82 -12.36 4.97
C LYS A 98 -12.48 -11.72 5.37
N HIS A 99 -12.14 -10.59 4.76
CA HIS A 99 -10.95 -9.77 5.10
C HIS A 99 -11.11 -9.07 6.46
N ASP A 100 -11.56 -9.75 7.48
CA ASP A 100 -11.87 -9.09 8.76
C ASP A 100 -10.62 -8.85 9.60
N ALA A 101 -9.55 -9.60 9.33
CA ALA A 101 -8.24 -9.42 9.98
C ALA A 101 -7.10 -9.77 9.02
N ILE A 102 -5.98 -9.09 9.20
CA ILE A 102 -4.71 -9.42 8.53
C ILE A 102 -4.06 -10.56 9.31
N PRO A 103 -3.58 -11.63 8.65
CA PRO A 103 -2.82 -12.69 9.31
C PRO A 103 -1.47 -12.16 9.81
N ASP A 104 -0.82 -12.94 10.66
CA ASP A 104 0.53 -12.65 11.08
C ASP A 104 1.50 -12.94 9.93
N PHE A 105 2.12 -11.89 9.43
CA PHE A 105 3.19 -11.98 8.45
C PHE A 105 4.55 -11.89 9.14
N ASP A 106 5.46 -12.79 8.85
CA ASP A 106 6.83 -12.77 9.39
C ASP A 106 7.77 -11.93 8.50
N ASN A 107 7.51 -11.92 7.19
CA ASN A 107 8.38 -11.31 6.20
C ASN A 107 7.75 -10.11 5.47
N ALA A 108 6.67 -9.54 5.99
CA ALA A 108 6.06 -8.32 5.48
C ALA A 108 5.85 -7.29 6.59
N TYR A 109 5.95 -6.04 6.22
CA TYR A 109 5.48 -4.93 7.06
C TYR A 109 3.98 -4.76 6.88
N VAL A 110 3.27 -4.50 7.97
CA VAL A 110 1.83 -4.24 7.97
C VAL A 110 1.57 -2.83 8.50
N ILE A 111 0.95 -2.00 7.69
CA ILE A 111 0.62 -0.62 8.03
C ILE A 111 -0.89 -0.52 8.18
N PHE A 112 -1.37 -0.41 9.41
CA PHE A 112 -2.79 -0.23 9.70
C PHE A 112 -3.16 1.26 9.61
N PRO A 113 -4.22 1.64 8.86
CA PRO A 113 -4.78 2.99 8.98
C PRO A 113 -5.15 3.29 10.43
N ALA A 114 -5.01 4.54 10.87
CA ALA A 114 -5.24 4.96 12.27
C ALA A 114 -6.60 4.51 12.84
N GLY A 115 -7.63 4.37 11.99
CA GLY A 115 -8.96 3.87 12.39
C GLY A 115 -9.16 2.35 12.29
N CYS A 116 -8.12 1.58 11.94
CA CYS A 116 -8.19 0.13 11.76
C CYS A 116 -7.11 -0.63 12.55
N VAL A 117 -6.46 0.03 13.49
CA VAL A 117 -5.43 -0.59 14.34
C VAL A 117 -6.08 -1.64 15.24
N PRO A 118 -5.53 -2.88 15.30
CA PRO A 118 -6.08 -3.93 16.15
C PRO A 118 -6.00 -3.55 17.64
N ASP A 119 -6.95 -4.04 18.44
CA ASP A 119 -6.99 -3.81 19.89
C ASP A 119 -6.05 -4.77 20.63
N ARG A 120 -4.77 -4.71 20.29
CA ARG A 120 -3.65 -5.42 20.92
C ARG A 120 -2.36 -4.64 20.69
N PRO A 121 -1.28 -4.94 21.41
CA PRO A 121 0.04 -4.37 21.11
C PRO A 121 0.46 -4.67 19.67
N LEU A 122 1.07 -3.67 19.03
CA LEU A 122 1.63 -3.82 17.68
C LEU A 122 2.89 -4.69 17.73
N LYS A 123 3.02 -5.59 16.76
CA LYS A 123 4.23 -6.38 16.54
C LYS A 123 5.38 -5.51 16.02
N GLU A 124 6.58 -6.09 15.97
CA GLU A 124 7.76 -5.38 15.50
C GLU A 124 7.60 -4.84 14.07
N ASN A 125 7.01 -5.63 13.20
CA ASN A 125 6.77 -5.32 11.79
C ASN A 125 5.44 -4.59 11.51
N GLU A 126 4.71 -4.18 12.54
CA GLU A 126 3.42 -3.48 12.41
C GLU A 126 3.56 -1.99 12.74
N TYR A 127 2.84 -1.17 11.97
CA TYR A 127 2.89 0.29 12.04
C TYR A 127 1.49 0.89 11.92
N VAL A 128 1.36 2.15 12.36
CA VAL A 128 0.14 2.96 12.21
C VAL A 128 0.36 3.96 11.08
N GLY A 129 -0.49 3.88 10.07
CA GLY A 129 -0.51 4.80 8.95
C GLY A 129 -1.48 5.96 9.18
N VAL A 130 -0.97 7.18 9.12
CA VAL A 130 -1.75 8.42 9.32
C VAL A 130 -1.83 9.17 8.00
N ALA A 131 -3.05 9.47 7.56
CA ALA A 131 -3.26 10.32 6.39
C ALA A 131 -3.02 11.80 6.74
N LEU A 132 -2.65 12.61 5.75
CA LEU A 132 -2.31 14.03 5.96
C LEU A 132 -3.43 14.82 6.66
N TRP A 133 -4.69 14.53 6.36
CA TRP A 133 -5.84 15.19 7.01
C TRP A 133 -6.11 14.70 8.45
N GLN A 134 -5.43 13.64 8.89
CA GLN A 134 -5.56 13.05 10.22
C GLN A 134 -4.45 13.52 11.18
N ASN A 135 -3.72 14.59 10.85
CA ASN A 135 -2.63 15.11 11.66
C ASN A 135 -3.06 15.45 13.10
N HIS A 136 -4.32 15.83 13.32
CA HIS A 136 -4.90 16.07 14.64
C HIS A 136 -4.90 14.85 15.56
N LEU A 137 -4.78 13.63 15.01
CA LEU A 137 -4.70 12.39 15.79
C LEU A 137 -3.26 12.08 16.27
N LEU A 138 -2.24 12.74 15.72
CA LEU A 138 -0.84 12.43 16.01
C LEU A 138 -0.49 12.46 17.50
N PRO A 139 -0.88 13.46 18.31
CA PRO A 139 -0.54 13.48 19.73
C PRO A 139 -1.06 12.24 20.48
N LEU A 140 -2.30 11.84 20.20
CA LEU A 140 -2.92 10.67 20.79
C LEU A 140 -2.24 9.37 20.35
N LEU A 141 -1.92 9.25 19.06
CA LEU A 141 -1.26 8.07 18.50
C LEU A 141 0.19 7.92 18.99
N ILE A 142 0.92 9.03 19.12
CA ILE A 142 2.28 9.04 19.69
C ILE A 142 2.26 8.58 21.14
N ALA A 143 1.29 9.05 21.92
CA ALA A 143 1.13 8.62 23.31
C ALA A 143 0.82 7.12 23.44
N LYS A 144 0.04 6.57 22.49
CA LYS A 144 -0.37 5.15 22.53
C LYS A 144 0.67 4.19 21.93
N TYR A 145 1.34 4.56 20.80
CA TYR A 145 2.15 3.63 20.01
C TYR A 145 3.62 4.01 19.87
N CYS A 146 4.05 5.12 20.44
CA CYS A 146 5.32 5.82 20.21
C CYS A 146 5.53 6.28 18.75
N ILE A 147 6.38 7.29 18.56
CA ILE A 147 6.61 7.93 17.25
C ILE A 147 7.23 6.98 16.21
N ALA A 148 8.08 6.04 16.65
CA ALA A 148 8.76 5.10 15.76
C ALA A 148 7.81 4.11 15.06
N LYS A 149 6.58 3.99 15.55
CA LYS A 149 5.53 3.13 14.97
C LYS A 149 4.57 3.90 14.05
N ILE A 150 4.76 5.19 13.85
CA ILE A 150 3.83 6.04 13.10
C ILE A 150 4.46 6.40 11.75
N LEU A 151 3.70 6.20 10.69
CA LEU A 151 4.09 6.50 9.31
C LEU A 151 3.05 7.40 8.65
N VAL A 152 3.50 8.25 7.71
CA VAL A 152 2.57 8.96 6.82
C VAL A 152 2.09 7.97 5.75
N LEU A 153 0.78 7.75 5.70
CA LEU A 153 0.14 6.87 4.72
C LEU A 153 -0.71 7.69 3.76
N HIS A 154 -0.08 8.19 2.72
CA HIS A 154 -0.73 8.88 1.61
C HIS A 154 -0.86 7.96 0.40
N SER A 155 -2.04 7.93 -0.23
CA SER A 155 -2.26 7.14 -1.45
C SER A 155 -1.95 7.96 -2.68
N LEU A 156 -1.13 7.43 -3.57
CA LEU A 156 -0.89 7.99 -4.89
C LEU A 156 -1.64 7.14 -5.92
N SER A 157 -2.75 7.66 -6.44
CA SER A 157 -3.62 6.96 -7.42
C SER A 157 -3.89 7.81 -8.65
N VAL A 158 -3.52 9.09 -8.58
CA VAL A 158 -3.85 10.14 -9.55
C VAL A 158 -2.64 11.05 -9.68
N GLY A 159 -2.29 11.46 -10.90
CA GLY A 159 -1.11 12.29 -11.17
C GLY A 159 -1.39 13.57 -11.97
N SER A 160 -2.61 13.75 -12.48
CA SER A 160 -3.04 14.94 -13.25
C SER A 160 -4.54 15.17 -13.09
N ASP A 161 -5.01 16.34 -13.50
CA ASP A 161 -6.46 16.64 -13.49
C ASP A 161 -7.25 15.66 -14.36
N GLU A 162 -6.72 15.25 -15.51
CA GLU A 162 -7.36 14.26 -16.39
C GLU A 162 -7.48 12.90 -15.68
N SER A 163 -6.42 12.44 -15.02
CA SER A 163 -6.44 11.18 -14.27
C SER A 163 -7.35 11.28 -13.02
N TYR A 164 -7.53 12.47 -12.46
CA TYR A 164 -8.48 12.72 -11.37
C TYR A 164 -9.93 12.63 -11.88
N GLU A 165 -10.26 13.23 -13.03
CA GLU A 165 -11.59 13.08 -13.62
C GLU A 165 -11.88 11.61 -13.96
N LEU A 166 -10.92 10.89 -14.56
CA LEU A 166 -11.05 9.46 -14.80
C LEU A 166 -11.33 8.70 -13.50
N HIS A 167 -10.54 8.95 -12.45
CA HIS A 167 -10.74 8.33 -11.14
C HIS A 167 -12.15 8.59 -10.57
N ARG A 168 -12.66 9.81 -10.75
CA ARG A 168 -14.01 10.19 -10.31
C ARG A 168 -15.11 9.40 -11.04
N HIS A 169 -14.95 9.17 -12.34
CA HIS A 169 -15.90 8.39 -13.14
C HIS A 169 -15.85 6.88 -12.88
N LEU A 170 -14.71 6.36 -12.40
CA LEU A 170 -14.53 4.94 -12.09
C LEU A 170 -15.14 4.53 -10.73
N ARG A 171 -15.36 5.49 -9.83
CA ARG A 171 -15.91 5.27 -8.48
C ARG A 171 -17.40 5.47 -8.40
#